data_37a8774112796b1af7db56b14730bca3
#
_entry.id   37a8774112796b1af7db56b14730bca3
#
_cell.length_a   1.000
_cell.length_b   1.000
_cell.length_c   1.000
_cell.angle_alpha   90.00
_cell.angle_beta   90.00
_cell.angle_gamma   90.00
#
_symmetry.space_group_name_H-M   'P 1'
#
loop_
_entity.id
_entity.type
_entity.pdbx_description
1 polymer ?
#
loop_
_entity_poly.entity_id
_entity_poly.type
_entity_poly.pdbx_seq_one_letter_code
_entity_poly.pdbx_strand_id
1 'polypeptide(L)'
;MHGVAMPHRKKLPPAYETVSPREASPKQIQGNFAVALGGLAGNNAHGAGVIEALYRCGRKPRLISCTSGQIRFTYAYLRGLTPGSEVNPYSMLQRHFNSAQPFKDLTDVNLNFKLMTWPFQQIRPSVPEFSADMLGNLTRSMKQFLANPRDFSVWREMYRMMPARTLVSQDTLFDPDVFSDIARLFNADTGPDGHGIGVMFNAYDFVKGEEYVFMNGTAATLTGHAPGAGSGSRPWIKYQAITEEAVRNALRLYEYGFHEEGDLLDGAYLRGLILSEIPNKGNGIDTIVVGRPLASCWLGDAPSSLIELRDMQTEVNFLGSYLGEKGQIELINQLLRTGRPVAPPANATPITILEVEMDRQRGWWEYVLEDEAVFNSAFHRTRTEICPRLELPMAA
;
A
#
# COMPACT_ATOMS: atom_id res chain seq x y z
N MET A 1 -21.01 36.66 -21.29
CA MET A 1 -19.61 36.41 -20.92
C MET A 1 -19.60 35.89 -19.48
N HIS A 2 -19.56 34.59 -19.30
CA HIS A 2 -19.44 34.03 -17.97
C HIS A 2 -17.97 34.06 -17.58
N GLY A 3 -17.63 34.83 -16.52
CA GLY A 3 -16.30 34.87 -15.97
C GLY A 3 -15.89 33.50 -15.51
N VAL A 4 -14.92 32.90 -16.17
CA VAL A 4 -14.27 31.71 -15.72
C VAL A 4 -13.54 32.08 -14.42
N ALA A 5 -14.03 31.57 -13.29
CA ALA A 5 -13.36 31.71 -12.00
C ALA A 5 -11.93 31.15 -12.17
N MET A 6 -10.93 32.00 -11.94
CA MET A 6 -9.54 31.54 -11.93
C MET A 6 -9.40 30.42 -10.91
N PRO A 7 -8.71 29.31 -11.26
CA PRO A 7 -8.47 28.24 -10.32
C PRO A 7 -7.73 28.81 -9.11
N HIS A 8 -8.23 28.49 -7.92
CA HIS A 8 -7.59 28.84 -6.65
C HIS A 8 -6.13 28.34 -6.71
N ARG A 9 -5.17 29.25 -6.65
CA ARG A 9 -3.76 28.88 -6.46
C ARG A 9 -3.68 28.00 -5.22
N LYS A 10 -3.44 26.70 -5.41
CA LYS A 10 -3.25 25.77 -4.32
C LYS A 10 -2.05 26.23 -3.52
N LYS A 11 -2.21 26.35 -2.21
CA LYS A 11 -1.10 26.62 -1.31
C LYS A 11 -0.15 25.42 -1.40
N LEU A 12 1.13 25.70 -1.65
CA LEU A 12 2.15 24.66 -1.51
C LEU A 12 2.07 24.09 -0.10
N PRO A 13 2.21 22.77 0.05
CA PRO A 13 2.26 22.17 1.38
C PRO A 13 3.40 22.79 2.19
N PRO A 14 3.25 22.90 3.52
CA PRO A 14 4.31 23.42 4.37
C PRO A 14 5.58 22.57 4.20
N ALA A 15 6.74 23.21 4.24
CA ALA A 15 8.00 22.48 4.33
C ALA A 15 8.11 21.90 5.73
N TYR A 16 8.21 20.57 5.82
CA TYR A 16 8.43 19.87 7.08
C TYR A 16 9.93 19.67 7.29
N GLU A 17 10.34 19.74 8.56
CA GLU A 17 11.72 19.45 8.94
C GLU A 17 12.06 17.99 8.62
N THR A 18 13.30 17.76 8.21
CA THR A 18 13.81 16.40 8.00
C THR A 18 13.84 15.65 9.33
N VAL A 19 13.27 14.47 9.34
CA VAL A 19 13.23 13.61 10.52
C VAL A 19 14.65 13.10 10.83
N SER A 20 15.12 13.32 12.04
CA SER A 20 16.43 12.84 12.50
C SER A 20 16.43 11.30 12.70
N PRO A 21 17.61 10.64 12.73
CA PRO A 21 17.72 9.25 13.16
C PRO A 21 17.12 9.02 14.54
N ARG A 22 16.80 7.77 14.88
CA ARG A 22 16.36 7.38 16.23
C ARG A 22 17.50 7.52 17.21
N GLU A 23 17.32 8.29 18.27
CA GLU A 23 18.29 8.44 19.37
C GLU A 23 18.11 7.37 20.44
N ALA A 24 16.85 7.04 20.74
CA ALA A 24 16.49 6.02 21.73
C ALA A 24 15.16 5.37 21.36
N SER A 25 14.95 4.14 21.84
CA SER A 25 13.67 3.44 21.70
C SER A 25 12.75 3.81 22.86
N PRO A 26 11.66 4.56 22.63
CA PRO A 26 10.71 4.87 23.69
C PRO A 26 10.01 3.61 24.18
N LYS A 27 9.62 3.59 25.45
CA LYS A 27 8.77 2.52 25.96
C LYS A 27 7.48 2.44 25.13
N GLN A 28 7.23 1.27 24.54
CA GLN A 28 6.04 1.04 23.74
C GLN A 28 4.86 0.68 24.64
N ILE A 29 3.78 1.42 24.50
CA ILE A 29 2.51 1.18 25.19
C ILE A 29 1.49 0.72 24.16
N GLN A 30 0.96 -0.49 24.34
CA GLN A 30 -0.07 -1.02 23.46
C GLN A 30 -1.38 -0.26 23.68
N GLY A 31 -1.89 0.37 22.61
CA GLY A 31 -3.15 1.09 22.62
C GLY A 31 -4.29 0.26 22.05
N ASN A 32 -5.52 0.76 22.22
CA ASN A 32 -6.75 0.14 21.67
C ASN A 32 -7.00 0.56 20.21
N PHE A 33 -5.96 0.56 19.41
CA PHE A 33 -6.08 0.99 18.03
C PHE A 33 -5.46 0.01 17.04
N ALA A 34 -5.97 0.07 15.82
CA ALA A 34 -5.37 -0.54 14.63
C ALA A 34 -4.72 0.54 13.76
N VAL A 35 -3.79 0.10 12.93
CA VAL A 35 -3.21 0.93 11.87
C VAL A 35 -3.56 0.28 10.54
N ALA A 36 -4.05 1.07 9.59
CA ALA A 36 -4.27 0.63 8.22
C ALA A 36 -3.39 1.46 7.28
N LEU A 37 -2.50 0.79 6.56
CA LEU A 37 -1.53 1.41 5.67
C LEU A 37 -1.85 1.06 4.22
N GLY A 38 -2.26 2.06 3.46
CA GLY A 38 -2.51 1.92 2.03
C GLY A 38 -1.23 1.83 1.24
N GLY A 39 -1.15 0.87 0.31
CA GLY A 39 -0.05 0.73 -0.63
C GLY A 39 -0.31 1.52 -1.91
N LEU A 40 0.68 2.30 -2.34
CA LEU A 40 0.69 2.92 -3.66
C LEU A 40 2.15 3.21 -4.06
N ALA A 41 2.83 2.17 -4.48
CA ALA A 41 4.21 2.24 -5.01
C ALA A 41 5.12 3.21 -4.20
N GLY A 42 5.77 4.19 -4.82
CA GLY A 42 6.66 5.15 -4.14
C GLY A 42 5.99 6.05 -3.09
N ASN A 43 4.66 6.08 -3.02
CA ASN A 43 3.95 6.75 -1.94
C ASN A 43 3.92 5.92 -0.64
N ASN A 44 4.52 4.73 -0.62
CA ASN A 44 4.66 3.93 0.60
C ASN A 44 5.48 4.64 1.69
N ALA A 45 6.34 5.60 1.32
CA ALA A 45 7.00 6.50 2.26
C ALA A 45 6.02 7.21 3.21
N HIS A 46 4.78 7.45 2.77
CA HIS A 46 3.71 8.02 3.60
C HIS A 46 3.37 7.10 4.78
N GLY A 47 3.03 5.85 4.51
CA GLY A 47 2.72 4.89 5.58
C GLY A 47 3.91 4.61 6.49
N ALA A 48 5.13 4.61 5.95
CA ALA A 48 6.35 4.53 6.74
C ALA A 48 6.48 5.70 7.72
N GLY A 49 6.15 6.94 7.29
CA GLY A 49 6.12 8.11 8.15
C GLY A 49 5.10 7.99 9.27
N VAL A 50 3.90 7.50 8.95
CA VAL A 50 2.83 7.26 9.94
C VAL A 50 3.30 6.28 11.03
N ILE A 51 3.78 5.10 10.64
CA ILE A 51 4.13 4.04 11.60
C ILE A 51 5.40 4.39 12.40
N GLU A 52 6.34 5.13 11.80
CA GLU A 52 7.52 5.64 12.50
C GLU A 52 7.16 6.67 13.56
N ALA A 53 6.21 7.58 13.27
CA ALA A 53 5.74 8.56 14.21
C ALA A 53 5.04 7.90 15.41
N LEU A 54 4.17 6.92 15.18
CA LEU A 54 3.51 6.15 16.23
C LEU A 54 4.55 5.46 17.13
N TYR A 55 5.58 4.85 16.54
CA TYR A 55 6.68 4.26 17.29
C TYR A 55 7.38 5.30 18.20
N ARG A 56 7.76 6.47 17.65
CA ARG A 56 8.46 7.50 18.41
C ARG A 56 7.60 8.15 19.49
N CYS A 57 6.28 8.10 19.33
CA CYS A 57 5.32 8.49 20.36
C CYS A 57 5.09 7.39 21.42
N GLY A 58 5.80 6.26 21.34
CA GLY A 58 5.62 5.12 22.24
C GLY A 58 4.27 4.40 22.07
N ARG A 59 3.64 4.49 20.89
CA ARG A 59 2.31 3.95 20.61
C ARG A 59 2.41 2.68 19.79
N LYS A 60 2.02 1.56 20.39
CA LYS A 60 2.03 0.23 19.76
C LYS A 60 0.59 -0.16 19.39
N PRO A 61 0.28 -0.41 18.10
CA PRO A 61 -1.04 -0.87 17.69
C PRO A 61 -1.28 -2.33 18.11
N ARG A 62 -2.54 -2.72 18.22
CA ARG A 62 -2.95 -4.12 18.37
C ARG A 62 -2.98 -4.86 17.05
N LEU A 63 -3.30 -4.16 15.96
CA LEU A 63 -3.44 -4.72 14.63
C LEU A 63 -2.84 -3.77 13.59
N ILE A 64 -2.12 -4.30 12.65
CA ILE A 64 -1.66 -3.60 11.44
C ILE A 64 -2.26 -4.29 10.23
N SER A 65 -3.02 -3.53 9.45
CA SER A 65 -3.45 -3.87 8.11
C SER A 65 -2.56 -3.13 7.13
N CYS A 66 -1.98 -3.82 6.17
CA CYS A 66 -1.10 -3.20 5.19
C CYS A 66 -1.31 -3.81 3.80
N THR A 67 -1.09 -3.03 2.75
CA THR A 67 -1.19 -3.49 1.37
C THR A 67 0.08 -3.15 0.61
N SER A 68 0.43 -3.97 -0.40
CA SER A 68 1.54 -3.66 -1.31
C SER A 68 2.87 -3.45 -0.56
N GLY A 69 3.67 -2.49 -0.98
CA GLY A 69 4.94 -2.12 -0.38
C GLY A 69 4.91 -1.76 1.12
N GLN A 70 3.73 -1.51 1.70
CA GLN A 70 3.57 -1.32 3.15
C GLN A 70 3.91 -2.57 3.97
N ILE A 71 3.86 -3.75 3.35
CA ILE A 71 4.32 -5.01 3.95
C ILE A 71 5.78 -4.87 4.40
N ARG A 72 6.63 -4.27 3.57
CA ARG A 72 8.05 -4.05 3.88
C ARG A 72 8.26 -3.08 5.04
N PHE A 73 7.48 -2.00 5.10
CA PHE A 73 7.56 -1.02 6.20
C PHE A 73 6.97 -1.56 7.49
N THR A 74 5.92 -2.38 7.41
CA THR A 74 5.40 -3.13 8.55
C THR A 74 6.46 -4.11 9.09
N TYR A 75 7.15 -4.84 8.22
CA TYR A 75 8.28 -5.67 8.60
C TYR A 75 9.39 -4.87 9.30
N ALA A 76 9.79 -3.73 8.72
CA ALA A 76 10.80 -2.87 9.31
C ALA A 76 10.37 -2.31 10.67
N TYR A 77 9.09 -1.99 10.84
CA TYR A 77 8.52 -1.56 12.12
C TYR A 77 8.63 -2.67 13.17
N LEU A 78 8.20 -3.88 12.86
CA LEU A 78 8.26 -5.02 13.78
C LEU A 78 9.70 -5.38 14.14
N ARG A 79 10.62 -5.35 13.17
CA ARG A 79 12.06 -5.49 13.43
C ARG A 79 12.56 -4.42 14.38
N GLY A 80 12.13 -3.19 14.20
CA GLY A 80 12.51 -2.06 15.04
C GLY A 80 11.95 -2.10 16.47
N LEU A 81 11.00 -2.99 16.78
CA LEU A 81 10.55 -3.26 18.14
C LEU A 81 11.55 -4.13 18.92
N THR A 82 12.39 -4.90 18.24
CA THR A 82 13.40 -5.74 18.85
C THR A 82 14.56 -4.85 19.37
N PRO A 83 14.92 -4.92 20.65
CA PRO A 83 16.02 -4.15 21.20
C PRO A 83 17.32 -4.37 20.41
N GLY A 84 18.04 -3.28 20.12
CA GLY A 84 19.29 -3.33 19.36
C GLY A 84 19.14 -3.49 17.83
N SER A 85 17.92 -3.57 17.30
CA SER A 85 17.73 -3.64 15.86
C SER A 85 17.99 -2.28 15.20
N GLU A 86 18.88 -2.29 14.19
CA GLU A 86 19.11 -1.12 13.32
C GLU A 86 18.06 -0.97 12.20
N VAL A 87 17.28 -2.05 11.95
CA VAL A 87 16.24 -2.04 10.92
C VAL A 87 14.96 -1.45 11.49
N ASN A 88 14.51 -0.36 10.89
CA ASN A 88 13.25 0.32 11.20
C ASN A 88 12.76 1.07 9.95
N PRO A 89 11.50 1.59 9.91
CA PRO A 89 10.97 2.27 8.73
C PRO A 89 11.84 3.44 8.25
N TYR A 90 12.35 4.24 9.18
CA TYR A 90 13.23 5.35 8.86
C TYR A 90 14.56 4.87 8.22
N SER A 91 15.26 3.91 8.85
CA SER A 91 16.54 3.42 8.33
C SER A 91 16.39 2.71 6.99
N MET A 92 15.27 2.02 6.76
CA MET A 92 14.97 1.39 5.48
C MET A 92 14.81 2.44 4.38
N LEU A 93 14.07 3.52 4.64
CA LEU A 93 13.91 4.62 3.70
C LEU A 93 15.22 5.36 3.43
N GLN A 94 16.02 5.62 4.48
CA GLN A 94 17.31 6.29 4.31
C GLN A 94 18.26 5.49 3.42
N ARG A 95 18.28 4.16 3.55
CA ARG A 95 19.06 3.31 2.62
C ARG A 95 18.55 3.47 1.19
N HIS A 96 17.24 3.52 1.01
CA HIS A 96 16.65 3.73 -0.31
C HIS A 96 16.99 5.11 -0.88
N PHE A 97 16.85 6.17 -0.09
CA PHE A 97 17.22 7.53 -0.50
C PHE A 97 18.70 7.67 -0.83
N ASN A 98 19.58 7.07 -0.03
CA ASN A 98 21.01 7.08 -0.26
C ASN A 98 21.40 6.29 -1.53
N SER A 99 20.76 5.16 -1.78
CA SER A 99 20.98 4.40 -3.01
C SER A 99 20.46 5.10 -4.26
N ALA A 100 19.45 5.96 -4.13
CA ALA A 100 18.89 6.75 -5.21
C ALA A 100 19.56 8.10 -5.44
N GLN A 101 20.48 8.55 -4.55
CA GLN A 101 21.15 9.86 -4.65
C GLN A 101 21.84 10.10 -6.00
N PRO A 102 22.61 9.15 -6.56
CA PRO A 102 23.26 9.37 -7.86
C PRO A 102 22.28 9.69 -8.99
N PHE A 103 21.01 9.34 -8.81
CA PHE A 103 19.92 9.56 -9.77
C PHE A 103 19.13 10.83 -9.49
N LYS A 104 19.17 11.38 -8.27
CA LYS A 104 18.56 12.70 -7.98
C LYS A 104 19.23 13.81 -8.78
N ASP A 105 20.53 13.76 -8.94
CA ASP A 105 21.29 14.74 -9.71
C ASP A 105 21.06 14.62 -11.22
N LEU A 106 20.54 13.47 -11.68
CA LEU A 106 20.15 13.22 -13.06
C LEU A 106 18.66 13.51 -13.32
N THR A 107 17.91 14.01 -12.31
CA THR A 107 16.46 14.19 -12.42
C THR A 107 16.04 15.26 -13.41
N ASP A 108 16.90 16.17 -13.76
CA ASP A 108 16.64 17.14 -14.83
C ASP A 108 16.80 16.53 -16.23
N VAL A 109 17.31 15.30 -16.33
CA VAL A 109 17.51 14.59 -17.58
C VAL A 109 16.53 13.42 -17.67
N ASN A 110 15.52 13.63 -18.45
CA ASN A 110 14.58 12.68 -19.05
C ASN A 110 14.30 11.37 -18.27
N LEU A 111 13.09 11.26 -17.74
CA LEU A 111 12.54 10.15 -16.98
C LEU A 111 12.70 8.76 -17.65
N ASN A 112 12.64 8.68 -18.98
CA ASN A 112 12.90 7.44 -19.73
C ASN A 112 14.33 6.94 -19.50
N PHE A 113 15.28 7.83 -19.27
CA PHE A 113 16.63 7.46 -18.94
C PHE A 113 16.73 6.93 -17.51
N LYS A 114 15.95 7.43 -16.55
CA LYS A 114 15.85 6.90 -15.18
C LYS A 114 15.25 5.50 -15.15
N LEU A 115 14.17 5.26 -15.87
CA LEU A 115 13.57 3.95 -16.00
C LEU A 115 14.47 2.93 -16.70
N MET A 116 15.33 3.41 -17.62
CA MET A 116 16.31 2.56 -18.31
C MET A 116 17.59 2.33 -17.50
N THR A 117 18.05 3.29 -16.70
CA THR A 117 19.35 3.21 -16.01
C THR A 117 19.24 2.77 -14.56
N TRP A 118 18.15 3.07 -13.87
CA TRP A 118 17.94 2.61 -12.50
C TRP A 118 17.93 1.07 -12.36
N PRO A 119 17.36 0.29 -13.29
CA PRO A 119 17.48 -1.16 -13.30
C PRO A 119 18.91 -1.66 -13.40
N PHE A 120 19.80 -0.96 -14.08
CA PHE A 120 21.13 -1.47 -14.44
C PHE A 120 22.12 -1.54 -13.27
N GLN A 121 21.85 -0.89 -12.13
CA GLN A 121 22.80 -0.87 -11.01
C GLN A 121 22.47 -1.88 -9.90
N GLN A 122 21.21 -2.31 -9.77
CA GLN A 122 20.78 -3.25 -8.72
C GLN A 122 19.85 -4.37 -9.23
N ILE A 123 19.43 -4.33 -10.48
CA ILE A 123 18.36 -5.18 -11.01
C ILE A 123 18.87 -5.83 -12.29
N ARG A 124 18.79 -7.16 -12.36
CA ARG A 124 19.03 -7.87 -13.62
C ARG A 124 17.83 -7.62 -14.54
N PRO A 125 18.00 -6.92 -15.67
CA PRO A 125 16.87 -6.64 -16.55
C PRO A 125 16.33 -7.94 -17.14
N SER A 126 15.02 -8.13 -17.14
CA SER A 126 14.35 -9.22 -17.85
C SER A 126 14.25 -8.92 -19.36
N VAL A 127 15.39 -8.53 -19.96
CA VAL A 127 15.47 -8.18 -21.39
C VAL A 127 15.04 -9.35 -22.30
N PRO A 128 15.45 -10.61 -22.04
CA PRO A 128 15.00 -11.73 -22.87
C PRO A 128 13.48 -11.89 -22.87
N GLU A 129 12.85 -11.82 -21.71
CA GLU A 129 11.41 -11.99 -21.53
C GLU A 129 10.64 -10.81 -22.15
N PHE A 130 11.11 -9.58 -21.93
CA PHE A 130 10.54 -8.39 -22.56
C PHE A 130 10.60 -8.47 -24.08
N SER A 131 11.74 -8.91 -24.62
CA SER A 131 11.94 -9.07 -26.06
C SER A 131 11.06 -10.20 -26.63
N ALA A 132 10.90 -11.31 -25.90
CA ALA A 132 10.05 -12.42 -26.26
C ALA A 132 8.57 -12.00 -26.31
N ASP A 133 8.10 -11.24 -25.31
CA ASP A 133 6.74 -10.70 -25.28
C ASP A 133 6.49 -9.72 -26.45
N MET A 134 7.45 -8.85 -26.74
CA MET A 134 7.36 -7.92 -27.85
C MET A 134 7.27 -8.67 -29.19
N LEU A 135 8.10 -9.69 -29.38
CA LEU A 135 8.08 -10.51 -30.60
C LEU A 135 6.78 -11.33 -30.72
N GLY A 136 6.29 -11.87 -29.59
CA GLY A 136 5.02 -12.57 -29.51
C GLY A 136 3.83 -11.67 -29.88
N ASN A 137 3.81 -10.45 -29.37
CA ASN A 137 2.80 -9.45 -29.67
C ASN A 137 2.85 -9.01 -31.14
N LEU A 138 4.04 -8.78 -31.69
CA LEU A 138 4.23 -8.47 -33.10
C LEU A 138 3.69 -9.60 -33.98
N THR A 139 4.02 -10.86 -33.67
CA THR A 139 3.55 -12.03 -34.40
C THR A 139 2.02 -12.12 -34.36
N ARG A 140 1.41 -11.87 -33.20
CA ARG A 140 -0.07 -11.85 -33.04
C ARG A 140 -0.71 -10.75 -33.87
N SER A 141 -0.12 -9.54 -33.84
CA SER A 141 -0.59 -8.39 -34.61
C SER A 141 -0.52 -8.66 -36.13
N MET A 142 0.58 -9.26 -36.62
CA MET A 142 0.72 -9.66 -38.02
C MET A 142 -0.31 -10.72 -38.43
N LYS A 143 -0.53 -11.75 -37.61
CA LYS A 143 -1.58 -12.74 -37.84
C LYS A 143 -2.96 -12.11 -37.97
N GLN A 144 -3.28 -11.15 -37.10
CA GLN A 144 -4.55 -10.43 -37.13
C GLN A 144 -4.69 -9.57 -38.38
N PHE A 145 -3.61 -8.88 -38.80
CA PHE A 145 -3.58 -8.12 -40.04
C PHE A 145 -3.88 -9.02 -41.27
N LEU A 146 -3.22 -10.17 -41.33
CA LEU A 146 -3.43 -11.14 -42.44
C LEU A 146 -4.86 -11.72 -42.42
N ALA A 147 -5.41 -11.96 -41.23
CA ALA A 147 -6.75 -12.52 -41.10
C ALA A 147 -7.86 -11.50 -41.40
N ASN A 148 -7.69 -10.25 -41.02
CA ASN A 148 -8.70 -9.20 -41.18
C ASN A 148 -8.09 -7.82 -41.42
N PRO A 149 -7.59 -7.53 -42.63
CA PRO A 149 -6.93 -6.25 -42.93
C PRO A 149 -7.81 -5.02 -42.76
N ARG A 150 -9.15 -5.17 -42.90
CA ARG A 150 -10.10 -4.05 -42.81
C ARG A 150 -10.29 -3.53 -41.39
N ASP A 151 -10.09 -4.39 -40.39
CA ASP A 151 -10.18 -4.03 -38.97
C ASP A 151 -8.82 -3.62 -38.37
N PHE A 152 -7.79 -3.57 -39.20
CA PHE A 152 -6.45 -3.22 -38.77
C PHE A 152 -6.33 -1.71 -38.50
N SER A 153 -5.98 -1.34 -37.28
CA SER A 153 -5.63 0.02 -36.93
C SER A 153 -4.17 0.09 -36.49
N VAL A 154 -3.36 0.83 -37.22
CA VAL A 154 -1.92 0.99 -36.92
C VAL A 154 -1.71 1.46 -35.50
N TRP A 155 -2.50 2.39 -35.02
CA TRP A 155 -2.40 2.91 -33.65
C TRP A 155 -2.73 1.85 -32.61
N ARG A 156 -3.83 1.11 -32.79
CA ARG A 156 -4.20 0.03 -31.89
C ARG A 156 -3.13 -1.05 -31.83
N GLU A 157 -2.58 -1.43 -32.98
CA GLU A 157 -1.56 -2.47 -33.05
C GLU A 157 -0.21 -2.00 -32.48
N MET A 158 0.13 -0.73 -32.64
CA MET A 158 1.30 -0.14 -32.01
C MET A 158 1.22 -0.26 -30.47
N TYR A 159 0.06 0.03 -29.87
CA TYR A 159 -0.15 -0.16 -28.44
C TYR A 159 -0.12 -1.64 -28.04
N ARG A 160 -0.67 -2.53 -28.85
CA ARG A 160 -0.66 -3.98 -28.61
C ARG A 160 0.72 -4.62 -28.72
N MET A 161 1.62 -4.04 -29.50
CA MET A 161 3.00 -4.54 -29.60
C MET A 161 3.82 -4.26 -28.35
N MET A 162 3.46 -3.23 -27.58
CA MET A 162 4.17 -2.92 -26.34
C MET A 162 3.90 -4.02 -25.31
N PRO A 163 4.92 -4.64 -24.71
CA PRO A 163 4.74 -5.62 -23.66
C PRO A 163 4.01 -5.02 -22.47
N ALA A 164 3.20 -5.83 -21.79
CA ALA A 164 2.56 -5.43 -20.55
C ALA A 164 3.57 -5.33 -19.41
N ARG A 165 4.62 -6.16 -19.43
CA ARG A 165 5.69 -6.16 -18.42
C ARG A 165 6.69 -5.03 -18.66
N THR A 166 7.30 -4.57 -17.58
CA THR A 166 8.48 -3.71 -17.62
C THR A 166 9.77 -4.54 -17.69
N LEU A 167 10.91 -3.87 -17.73
CA LEU A 167 12.23 -4.53 -17.65
C LEU A 167 12.60 -5.03 -16.25
N VAL A 168 11.71 -4.81 -15.28
CA VAL A 168 11.92 -5.13 -13.87
C VAL A 168 11.10 -6.38 -13.53
N SER A 169 11.69 -7.34 -12.84
CA SER A 169 10.99 -8.50 -12.27
C SER A 169 11.03 -8.45 -10.75
N GLN A 170 10.16 -9.20 -10.09
CA GLN A 170 10.13 -9.30 -8.64
C GLN A 170 11.45 -9.85 -8.09
N ASP A 171 12.00 -10.89 -8.72
CA ASP A 171 13.24 -11.54 -8.28
C ASP A 171 14.47 -10.64 -8.43
N THR A 172 14.37 -9.58 -9.21
CA THR A 172 15.45 -8.60 -9.36
C THR A 172 15.37 -7.46 -8.34
N LEU A 173 14.19 -7.25 -7.75
CA LEU A 173 13.94 -6.20 -6.76
C LEU A 173 14.13 -6.66 -5.32
N PHE A 174 13.94 -7.95 -5.07
CA PHE A 174 13.94 -8.50 -3.72
C PHE A 174 14.98 -9.61 -3.60
N ASP A 175 15.70 -9.60 -2.49
CA ASP A 175 16.48 -10.77 -2.08
C ASP A 175 15.49 -11.93 -1.85
N PRO A 176 15.71 -13.12 -2.41
CA PRO A 176 14.82 -14.27 -2.24
C PRO A 176 14.51 -14.58 -0.77
N ASP A 177 15.45 -14.41 0.14
CA ASP A 177 15.26 -14.69 1.56
C ASP A 177 14.34 -13.67 2.27
N VAL A 178 14.09 -12.51 1.67
CA VAL A 178 13.29 -11.46 2.31
C VAL A 178 11.83 -11.88 2.51
N PHE A 179 11.27 -12.67 1.61
CA PHE A 179 9.88 -13.13 1.73
C PHE A 179 9.69 -14.09 2.90
N SER A 180 10.64 -15.04 3.06
CA SER A 180 10.64 -15.97 4.19
C SER A 180 10.87 -15.25 5.52
N ASP A 181 11.76 -14.26 5.56
CA ASP A 181 12.03 -13.44 6.74
C ASP A 181 10.81 -12.61 7.16
N ILE A 182 10.11 -12.01 6.20
CA ILE A 182 8.86 -11.27 6.46
C ILE A 182 7.80 -12.22 7.02
N ALA A 183 7.56 -13.36 6.37
CA ALA A 183 6.56 -14.32 6.79
C ALA A 183 6.86 -14.87 8.19
N ARG A 184 8.12 -15.20 8.48
CA ARG A 184 8.57 -15.66 9.79
C ARG A 184 8.33 -14.60 10.87
N LEU A 185 8.72 -13.35 10.62
CA LEU A 185 8.53 -12.28 11.61
C LEU A 185 7.05 -11.97 11.84
N PHE A 186 6.24 -11.95 10.78
CA PHE A 186 4.80 -11.68 10.92
C PHE A 186 4.08 -12.76 11.73
N ASN A 187 4.52 -14.01 11.64
CA ASN A 187 3.99 -15.13 12.43
C ASN A 187 4.62 -15.26 13.83
N ALA A 188 5.64 -14.48 14.15
CA ALA A 188 6.21 -14.41 15.49
C ALA A 188 5.39 -13.46 16.39
N ASP A 189 4.06 -13.59 16.38
CA ASP A 189 3.13 -12.69 17.06
C ASP A 189 2.80 -13.14 18.48
N THR A 190 3.03 -14.40 18.82
CA THR A 190 2.73 -15.02 20.13
C THR A 190 3.96 -15.58 20.81
N GLY A 191 3.86 -15.86 22.11
CA GLY A 191 4.96 -16.39 22.91
C GLY A 191 5.74 -15.30 23.67
N PRO A 192 6.76 -15.69 24.47
CA PRO A 192 7.51 -14.76 25.32
C PRO A 192 8.22 -13.65 24.56
N ASP A 193 8.71 -13.97 23.37
CA ASP A 193 9.43 -13.06 22.47
C ASP A 193 8.56 -12.54 21.33
N GLY A 194 7.27 -12.82 21.37
CA GLY A 194 6.31 -12.41 20.34
C GLY A 194 6.05 -10.90 20.37
N HIS A 195 5.90 -10.30 19.18
CA HIS A 195 5.61 -8.87 19.09
C HIS A 195 4.18 -8.50 19.54
N GLY A 196 3.25 -9.45 19.68
CA GLY A 196 1.89 -9.24 20.19
C GLY A 196 1.02 -8.34 19.30
N ILE A 197 1.30 -8.27 18.01
CA ILE A 197 0.58 -7.42 17.04
C ILE A 197 -0.05 -8.34 15.99
N GLY A 198 -1.35 -8.17 15.75
CA GLY A 198 -2.01 -8.74 14.59
C GLY A 198 -1.48 -8.09 13.30
N VAL A 199 -1.19 -8.91 12.30
CA VAL A 199 -0.79 -8.43 10.97
C VAL A 199 -1.69 -9.06 9.92
N MET A 200 -2.20 -8.25 9.01
CA MET A 200 -2.94 -8.73 7.83
C MET A 200 -2.59 -7.92 6.59
N PHE A 201 -2.62 -8.60 5.45
CA PHE A 201 -2.41 -8.00 4.13
C PHE A 201 -3.17 -8.81 3.06
N ASN A 202 -3.24 -8.34 1.83
CA ASN A 202 -4.02 -8.99 0.79
C ASN A 202 -3.25 -9.22 -0.50
N ALA A 203 -3.76 -10.18 -1.28
CA ALA A 203 -3.47 -10.37 -2.70
C ALA A 203 -4.78 -10.62 -3.46
N TYR A 204 -4.75 -10.42 -4.76
CA TYR A 204 -5.91 -10.54 -5.64
C TYR A 204 -5.65 -11.56 -6.75
N ASP A 205 -6.54 -12.55 -6.86
CA ASP A 205 -6.58 -13.51 -7.96
C ASP A 205 -7.45 -12.93 -9.09
N PHE A 206 -6.81 -12.41 -10.12
CA PHE A 206 -7.52 -11.74 -11.21
C PHE A 206 -8.25 -12.71 -12.15
N VAL A 207 -7.91 -14.01 -12.14
CA VAL A 207 -8.58 -15.04 -12.95
C VAL A 207 -9.86 -15.50 -12.26
N LYS A 208 -9.81 -15.74 -10.95
CA LYS A 208 -10.99 -16.15 -10.18
C LYS A 208 -11.84 -14.99 -9.69
N GLY A 209 -11.30 -13.75 -9.69
CA GLY A 209 -11.96 -12.60 -9.09
C GLY A 209 -12.06 -12.72 -7.56
N GLU A 210 -11.11 -13.40 -6.92
CA GLU A 210 -11.06 -13.62 -5.49
C GLU A 210 -9.97 -12.79 -4.82
N GLU A 211 -10.28 -12.24 -3.65
CA GLU A 211 -9.31 -11.60 -2.78
C GLU A 211 -8.88 -12.57 -1.68
N TYR A 212 -7.60 -12.67 -1.46
CA TYR A 212 -7.00 -13.42 -0.36
C TYR A 212 -6.49 -12.44 0.69
N VAL A 213 -7.06 -12.50 1.89
CA VAL A 213 -6.57 -11.75 3.06
C VAL A 213 -5.76 -12.71 3.92
N PHE A 214 -4.47 -12.47 3.98
CA PHE A 214 -3.52 -13.23 4.77
C PHE A 214 -3.38 -12.61 6.15
N MET A 215 -3.35 -13.44 7.19
CA MET A 215 -3.28 -12.97 8.56
C MET A 215 -2.51 -13.91 9.48
N ASN A 216 -1.86 -13.35 10.50
CA ASN A 216 -1.27 -14.13 11.57
C ASN A 216 -2.31 -14.52 12.64
N GLY A 217 -1.92 -15.33 13.63
CA GLY A 217 -2.81 -15.82 14.66
C GLY A 217 -3.49 -14.73 15.48
N THR A 218 -2.74 -13.69 15.84
CA THR A 218 -3.28 -12.54 16.58
C THR A 218 -4.30 -11.76 15.73
N ALA A 219 -4.05 -11.52 14.45
CA ALA A 219 -5.01 -10.86 13.56
C ALA A 219 -6.26 -11.70 13.38
N ALA A 220 -6.14 -13.03 13.18
CA ALA A 220 -7.26 -13.93 13.07
C ALA A 220 -8.17 -13.87 14.32
N THR A 221 -7.57 -13.85 15.50
CA THR A 221 -8.30 -13.72 16.77
C THR A 221 -8.99 -12.35 16.89
N LEU A 222 -8.28 -11.26 16.58
CA LEU A 222 -8.82 -9.90 16.70
C LEU A 222 -9.96 -9.62 15.71
N THR A 223 -9.85 -10.13 14.48
CA THR A 223 -10.86 -9.92 13.44
C THR A 223 -12.02 -10.92 13.51
N GLY A 224 -11.82 -12.07 14.20
CA GLY A 224 -12.78 -13.16 14.25
C GLY A 224 -12.83 -13.99 12.95
N HIS A 225 -11.84 -13.85 12.08
CA HIS A 225 -11.73 -14.60 10.82
C HIS A 225 -10.69 -15.70 10.95
N ALA A 226 -11.11 -16.96 10.86
CA ALA A 226 -10.18 -18.09 10.89
C ALA A 226 -9.54 -18.31 9.51
N PRO A 227 -8.22 -18.59 9.43
CA PRO A 227 -7.62 -19.06 8.19
C PRO A 227 -8.32 -20.31 7.65
N GLY A 228 -8.58 -20.35 6.36
CA GLY A 228 -9.35 -21.41 5.69
C GLY A 228 -10.86 -21.16 5.67
N ALA A 229 -11.37 -20.22 6.43
CA ALA A 229 -12.77 -19.82 6.36
C ALA A 229 -13.02 -18.87 5.19
N GLY A 230 -14.14 -19.05 4.51
CA GLY A 230 -14.67 -18.05 3.58
C GLY A 230 -15.45 -16.97 4.34
N SER A 231 -15.52 -15.77 3.79
CA SER A 231 -16.43 -14.74 4.29
C SER A 231 -17.87 -15.10 3.88
N GLY A 232 -18.75 -15.38 4.86
CA GLY A 232 -20.14 -15.70 4.56
C GLY A 232 -20.91 -14.61 3.81
N SER A 233 -20.59 -13.33 4.07
CA SER A 233 -21.23 -12.16 3.43
C SER A 233 -20.51 -11.70 2.17
N ARG A 234 -19.24 -12.05 2.01
CA ARG A 234 -18.37 -11.68 0.88
C ARG A 234 -17.67 -12.92 0.35
N PRO A 235 -18.35 -13.80 -0.41
CA PRO A 235 -17.83 -15.11 -0.81
C PRO A 235 -16.54 -15.06 -1.65
N TRP A 236 -16.24 -13.89 -2.24
CA TRP A 236 -15.00 -13.63 -2.99
C TRP A 236 -13.79 -13.33 -2.09
N ILE A 237 -13.97 -13.16 -0.77
CA ILE A 237 -12.85 -12.98 0.15
C ILE A 237 -12.52 -14.31 0.82
N LYS A 238 -11.26 -14.70 0.77
CA LYS A 238 -10.70 -15.90 1.39
C LYS A 238 -9.68 -15.49 2.44
N TYR A 239 -9.84 -16.03 3.65
CA TYR A 239 -8.87 -15.78 4.72
C TYR A 239 -7.86 -16.93 4.80
N GLN A 240 -6.58 -16.58 4.83
CA GLN A 240 -5.50 -17.57 4.87
C GLN A 240 -4.41 -17.18 5.87
N ALA A 241 -3.57 -18.17 6.25
CA ALA A 241 -2.38 -17.92 7.05
C ALA A 241 -1.29 -17.25 6.22
N ILE A 242 -0.45 -16.46 6.88
CA ILE A 242 0.71 -15.84 6.23
C ILE A 242 1.75 -16.91 5.91
N THR A 243 2.17 -16.98 4.66
CA THR A 243 3.25 -17.83 4.16
C THR A 243 4.25 -16.98 3.37
N GLU A 244 5.39 -17.54 3.05
CA GLU A 244 6.36 -16.89 2.14
C GLU A 244 5.73 -16.56 0.78
N GLU A 245 5.00 -17.53 0.23
CA GLU A 245 4.28 -17.35 -1.04
C GLU A 245 3.22 -16.25 -0.95
N ALA A 246 2.50 -16.16 0.17
CA ALA A 246 1.55 -15.09 0.42
C ALA A 246 2.21 -13.71 0.35
N VAL A 247 3.39 -13.55 0.98
CA VAL A 247 4.16 -12.31 0.94
C VAL A 247 4.64 -12.00 -0.48
N ARG A 248 5.16 -13.01 -1.19
CA ARG A 248 5.61 -12.87 -2.57
C ARG A 248 4.47 -12.40 -3.47
N ASN A 249 3.30 -13.00 -3.38
CA ASN A 249 2.12 -12.65 -4.18
C ASN A 249 1.58 -11.24 -3.84
N ALA A 250 1.55 -10.87 -2.57
CA ALA A 250 1.08 -9.55 -2.13
C ALA A 250 2.02 -8.39 -2.52
N LEU A 251 3.26 -8.69 -2.89
CA LEU A 251 4.24 -7.72 -3.40
C LEU A 251 4.41 -7.80 -4.93
N ARG A 252 3.60 -8.62 -5.62
CA ARG A 252 3.72 -8.84 -7.05
C ARG A 252 2.89 -7.84 -7.84
N LEU A 253 3.56 -6.94 -8.52
CA LEU A 253 2.92 -5.98 -9.43
C LEU A 253 2.68 -6.61 -10.81
N TYR A 254 1.61 -6.24 -11.50
CA TYR A 254 1.35 -6.71 -12.88
C TYR A 254 2.44 -6.27 -13.86
N GLU A 255 3.16 -5.20 -13.55
CA GLU A 255 4.32 -4.72 -14.32
C GLU A 255 5.49 -5.69 -14.31
N TYR A 256 5.55 -6.63 -13.36
CA TYR A 256 6.58 -7.69 -13.36
C TYR A 256 6.24 -8.82 -14.33
N GLY A 257 5.04 -8.84 -14.88
CA GLY A 257 4.54 -9.84 -15.83
C GLY A 257 3.58 -10.85 -15.20
N PHE A 258 2.81 -11.52 -16.06
CA PHE A 258 1.74 -12.44 -15.64
C PHE A 258 2.12 -13.92 -15.70
N HIS A 259 3.35 -14.29 -16.11
CA HIS A 259 3.58 -15.59 -16.70
C HIS A 259 4.26 -16.63 -15.83
N GLU A 260 4.76 -16.30 -14.64
CA GLU A 260 5.71 -17.23 -14.05
C GLU A 260 5.22 -17.96 -12.81
N GLU A 261 4.31 -17.41 -11.99
CA GLU A 261 4.03 -18.02 -10.69
C GLU A 261 2.57 -17.90 -10.20
N GLY A 262 1.60 -18.08 -11.07
CA GLY A 262 0.18 -18.07 -10.67
C GLY A 262 -0.55 -16.73 -10.92
N ASP A 263 -1.83 -16.71 -10.53
CA ASP A 263 -2.78 -15.66 -10.90
C ASP A 263 -2.95 -14.60 -9.80
N LEU A 264 -2.17 -14.70 -8.72
CA LEU A 264 -2.22 -13.77 -7.60
C LEU A 264 -1.30 -12.56 -7.82
N LEU A 265 -1.87 -11.39 -7.62
CA LEU A 265 -1.21 -10.09 -7.71
C LEU A 265 -1.39 -9.31 -6.41
N ASP A 266 -0.65 -8.21 -6.30
CA ASP A 266 -0.80 -7.22 -5.23
C ASP A 266 -2.27 -6.86 -5.01
N GLY A 267 -2.73 -7.02 -3.77
CA GLY A 267 -4.12 -6.78 -3.40
C GLY A 267 -4.55 -5.32 -3.53
N ALA A 268 -3.62 -4.39 -3.57
CA ALA A 268 -3.91 -2.97 -3.72
C ALA A 268 -4.64 -2.64 -5.03
N TYR A 269 -4.49 -3.46 -6.09
CA TYR A 269 -5.24 -3.28 -7.34
C TYR A 269 -6.75 -3.45 -7.17
N LEU A 270 -7.18 -4.24 -6.19
CA LEU A 270 -8.59 -4.39 -5.85
C LEU A 270 -8.99 -3.53 -4.66
N ARG A 271 -8.21 -3.63 -3.58
CA ARG A 271 -8.50 -2.97 -2.31
C ARG A 271 -7.21 -2.45 -1.66
N GLY A 272 -6.98 -1.15 -1.86
CA GLY A 272 -5.75 -0.47 -1.40
C GLY A 272 -5.66 -0.26 0.11
N LEU A 273 -6.73 -0.51 0.86
CA LEU A 273 -6.80 -0.47 2.33
C LEU A 273 -7.78 -1.53 2.82
N ILE A 274 -7.42 -2.28 3.84
CA ILE A 274 -8.25 -3.31 4.46
C ILE A 274 -8.76 -2.76 5.78
N LEU A 275 -10.00 -2.33 5.83
CA LEU A 275 -10.62 -1.73 7.03
C LEU A 275 -11.78 -2.54 7.57
N SER A 276 -12.60 -3.08 6.68
CA SER A 276 -13.88 -3.71 7.04
C SER A 276 -13.76 -5.02 7.83
N GLU A 277 -12.56 -5.60 7.93
CA GLU A 277 -12.25 -6.74 8.78
C GLU A 277 -11.95 -6.35 10.24
N ILE A 278 -11.65 -5.07 10.51
CA ILE A 278 -11.21 -4.62 11.84
C ILE A 278 -12.35 -4.54 12.86
N PRO A 279 -13.57 -4.06 12.51
CA PRO A 279 -14.67 -3.98 13.46
C PRO A 279 -15.11 -5.34 13.98
N ASN A 280 -14.79 -5.64 15.24
CA ASN A 280 -15.22 -6.87 15.91
C ASN A 280 -15.39 -6.63 17.40
N LYS A 281 -16.54 -7.01 17.96
CA LYS A 281 -16.83 -6.85 19.39
C LYS A 281 -15.85 -7.69 20.22
N GLY A 282 -15.27 -7.05 21.23
CA GLY A 282 -14.35 -7.72 22.16
C GLY A 282 -12.90 -7.76 21.71
N ASN A 283 -12.57 -7.29 20.49
CA ASN A 283 -11.19 -7.15 20.09
C ASN A 283 -10.47 -5.97 20.78
N GLY A 284 -11.22 -5.09 21.47
CA GLY A 284 -10.70 -3.93 22.17
C GLY A 284 -10.11 -2.84 21.27
N ILE A 285 -10.44 -2.86 19.97
CA ILE A 285 -10.05 -1.82 19.01
C ILE A 285 -11.22 -0.86 18.86
N ASP A 286 -10.99 0.40 19.19
CA ASP A 286 -11.97 1.49 19.11
C ASP A 286 -11.55 2.57 18.11
N THR A 287 -10.32 2.50 17.61
CA THR A 287 -9.74 3.50 16.73
C THR A 287 -8.96 2.84 15.60
N ILE A 288 -9.09 3.36 14.39
CA ILE A 288 -8.22 3.01 13.25
C ILE A 288 -7.46 4.25 12.81
N VAL A 289 -6.15 4.18 12.87
CA VAL A 289 -5.27 5.18 12.24
C VAL A 289 -5.04 4.75 10.79
N VAL A 290 -5.47 5.58 9.86
CA VAL A 290 -5.38 5.29 8.42
C VAL A 290 -4.26 6.12 7.81
N GLY A 291 -3.19 5.47 7.37
CA GLY A 291 -2.16 6.05 6.52
C GLY A 291 -2.59 5.94 5.06
N ARG A 292 -3.21 6.98 4.52
CA ARG A 292 -3.72 7.01 3.16
C ARG A 292 -2.74 7.74 2.23
N PRO A 293 -2.08 7.01 1.30
CA PRO A 293 -1.07 7.60 0.41
C PRO A 293 -1.68 8.43 -0.73
N LEU A 294 -2.88 8.98 -0.50
CA LEU A 294 -3.67 9.79 -1.43
C LEU A 294 -4.36 10.92 -0.69
N ALA A 295 -4.60 12.02 -1.39
CA ALA A 295 -5.46 13.09 -0.91
C ALA A 295 -6.96 12.72 -1.04
N SER A 296 -7.83 13.52 -0.41
CA SER A 296 -9.28 13.37 -0.53
C SER A 296 -9.83 13.83 -1.89
N CYS A 297 -9.01 14.49 -2.70
CA CYS A 297 -9.34 14.95 -4.05
C CYS A 297 -8.07 15.07 -4.88
N TRP A 298 -8.24 15.11 -6.20
CA TRP A 298 -7.12 15.42 -7.09
C TRP A 298 -6.52 16.80 -6.76
N LEU A 299 -5.24 16.81 -6.38
CA LEU A 299 -4.51 18.03 -6.02
C LEU A 299 -3.77 18.66 -7.21
N GLY A 300 -3.63 17.96 -8.33
CA GLY A 300 -3.01 18.42 -9.56
C GLY A 300 -3.89 19.42 -10.34
N ASP A 301 -3.35 19.96 -11.41
CA ASP A 301 -4.11 20.70 -12.41
C ASP A 301 -5.01 19.75 -13.21
N ALA A 302 -5.94 20.30 -14.02
CA ALA A 302 -6.72 19.48 -14.94
C ALA A 302 -5.76 18.74 -15.90
N PRO A 303 -5.89 17.40 -16.04
CA PRO A 303 -4.99 16.64 -16.89
C PRO A 303 -4.94 17.18 -18.31
N SER A 304 -3.77 17.45 -18.81
CA SER A 304 -3.49 17.95 -20.16
C SER A 304 -2.87 16.89 -21.07
N SER A 305 -2.41 15.78 -20.48
CA SER A 305 -1.78 14.66 -21.18
C SER A 305 -2.42 13.32 -20.79
N LEU A 306 -2.19 12.27 -21.60
CA LEU A 306 -2.66 10.92 -21.29
C LEU A 306 -2.00 10.36 -20.02
N ILE A 307 -0.80 10.76 -19.69
CA ILE A 307 -0.11 10.34 -18.47
C ILE A 307 -0.80 10.94 -17.26
N GLU A 308 -1.02 12.26 -17.25
CA GLU A 308 -1.73 12.94 -16.17
C GLU A 308 -3.17 12.44 -16.00
N LEU A 309 -3.85 12.13 -17.12
CA LEU A 309 -5.17 11.52 -17.08
C LEU A 309 -5.12 10.14 -16.42
N ARG A 310 -4.10 9.33 -16.70
CA ARG A 310 -3.90 8.02 -16.08
C ARG A 310 -3.60 8.14 -14.60
N ASP A 311 -2.78 9.12 -14.21
CA ASP A 311 -2.49 9.41 -12.80
C ASP A 311 -3.77 9.73 -12.05
N MET A 312 -4.58 10.64 -12.59
CA MET A 312 -5.87 10.99 -12.01
C MET A 312 -6.81 9.77 -11.93
N GLN A 313 -6.90 8.96 -12.98
CA GLN A 313 -7.72 7.74 -12.97
C GLN A 313 -7.27 6.74 -11.91
N THR A 314 -5.97 6.54 -11.76
CA THR A 314 -5.41 5.66 -10.75
C THR A 314 -5.79 6.15 -9.35
N GLU A 315 -5.58 7.42 -9.05
CA GLU A 315 -5.95 7.98 -7.74
C GLU A 315 -7.44 7.90 -7.47
N VAL A 316 -8.29 8.19 -8.46
CA VAL A 316 -9.75 8.08 -8.32
C VAL A 316 -10.16 6.63 -8.01
N ASN A 317 -9.56 5.64 -8.66
CA ASN A 317 -9.84 4.23 -8.40
C ASN A 317 -9.45 3.82 -6.98
N PHE A 318 -8.25 4.17 -6.54
CA PHE A 318 -7.80 3.89 -5.17
C PHE A 318 -8.63 4.63 -4.12
N LEU A 319 -8.97 5.89 -4.39
CA LEU A 319 -9.86 6.67 -3.51
C LEU A 319 -11.24 6.03 -3.43
N GLY A 320 -11.80 5.58 -4.55
CA GLY A 320 -13.10 4.90 -4.60
C GLY A 320 -13.12 3.63 -3.75
N SER A 321 -12.07 2.81 -3.85
CA SER A 321 -11.91 1.62 -3.00
C SER A 321 -11.87 1.98 -1.51
N TYR A 322 -11.08 2.99 -1.14
CA TYR A 322 -11.01 3.48 0.24
C TYR A 322 -12.35 4.00 0.77
N LEU A 323 -13.06 4.82 -0.02
CA LEU A 323 -14.36 5.36 0.37
C LEU A 323 -15.40 4.26 0.58
N GLY A 324 -15.33 3.18 -0.21
CA GLY A 324 -16.15 1.99 -0.02
C GLY A 324 -15.90 1.32 1.33
N GLU A 325 -14.64 1.10 1.70
CA GLU A 325 -14.24 0.52 2.98
C GLU A 325 -14.66 1.42 4.17
N LYS A 326 -14.36 2.71 4.08
CA LYS A 326 -14.74 3.70 5.10
C LYS A 326 -16.26 3.78 5.29
N GLY A 327 -17.01 3.82 4.18
CA GLY A 327 -18.47 3.87 4.20
C GLY A 327 -19.10 2.66 4.90
N GLN A 328 -18.51 1.48 4.80
CA GLN A 328 -18.97 0.31 5.54
C GLN A 328 -18.80 0.50 7.07
N ILE A 329 -17.68 1.03 7.52
CA ILE A 329 -17.44 1.30 8.95
C ILE A 329 -18.40 2.38 9.45
N GLU A 330 -18.59 3.45 8.69
CA GLU A 330 -19.52 4.52 9.05
C GLU A 330 -20.96 4.03 9.14
N LEU A 331 -21.39 3.15 8.21
CA LEU A 331 -22.69 2.50 8.26
C LEU A 331 -22.85 1.61 9.50
N ILE A 332 -21.85 0.78 9.81
CA ILE A 332 -21.84 -0.05 11.02
C ILE A 332 -21.98 0.84 12.26
N ASN A 333 -21.18 1.89 12.37
CA ASN A 333 -21.23 2.84 13.48
C ASN A 333 -22.61 3.50 13.61
N GLN A 334 -23.24 3.86 12.52
CA GLN A 334 -24.57 4.44 12.51
C GLN A 334 -25.63 3.45 13.01
N LEU A 335 -25.59 2.19 12.53
CA LEU A 335 -26.49 1.14 12.96
C LEU A 335 -26.34 0.83 14.47
N LEU A 336 -25.10 0.76 14.95
CA LEU A 336 -24.83 0.55 16.37
C LEU A 336 -25.38 1.70 17.26
N ARG A 337 -25.23 2.95 16.82
CA ARG A 337 -25.79 4.12 17.54
C ARG A 337 -27.32 4.14 17.56
N THR A 338 -27.97 3.60 16.55
CA THR A 338 -29.43 3.57 16.47
C THR A 338 -30.03 2.33 17.15
N GLY A 339 -29.22 1.43 17.73
CA GLY A 339 -29.68 0.19 18.34
C GLY A 339 -30.29 -0.80 17.37
N ARG A 340 -30.12 -0.62 16.06
CA ARG A 340 -30.58 -1.57 15.04
C ARG A 340 -29.68 -2.79 15.02
N PRO A 341 -30.25 -3.99 14.83
CA PRO A 341 -29.43 -5.20 14.66
C PRO A 341 -28.54 -5.05 13.42
N VAL A 342 -27.24 -5.20 13.62
CA VAL A 342 -26.26 -5.24 12.54
C VAL A 342 -26.11 -6.70 12.15
N ALA A 343 -26.35 -7.02 10.88
CA ALA A 343 -25.95 -8.31 10.33
C ALA A 343 -24.43 -8.47 10.44
N PRO A 344 -23.88 -9.69 10.45
CA PRO A 344 -22.46 -9.91 10.67
C PRO A 344 -21.53 -8.89 9.98
N PRO A 345 -20.53 -8.41 10.73
CA PRO A 345 -20.10 -8.89 12.03
C PRO A 345 -21.05 -8.45 13.16
N ALA A 346 -21.89 -9.40 13.63
CA ALA A 346 -22.91 -9.18 14.68
C ALA A 346 -22.32 -8.66 16.02
N ASN A 347 -21.00 -8.58 16.10
CA ASN A 347 -20.22 -8.20 17.26
C ASN A 347 -19.36 -6.94 17.01
N ALA A 348 -19.74 -6.09 16.06
CA ALA A 348 -18.99 -4.87 15.80
C ALA A 348 -19.03 -3.90 16.98
N THR A 349 -17.92 -3.20 17.21
CA THR A 349 -17.83 -2.04 18.11
C THR A 349 -17.76 -0.76 17.27
N PRO A 350 -18.31 0.38 17.75
CA PRO A 350 -18.12 1.66 17.07
C PRO A 350 -16.62 1.99 16.97
N ILE A 351 -16.19 2.44 15.81
CA ILE A 351 -14.78 2.72 15.50
C ILE A 351 -14.61 4.18 15.09
N THR A 352 -13.63 4.83 15.68
CA THR A 352 -13.16 6.15 15.25
C THR A 352 -12.10 5.97 14.16
N ILE A 353 -12.26 6.66 13.03
CA ILE A 353 -11.26 6.70 11.96
C ILE A 353 -10.46 8.00 12.10
N LEU A 354 -9.14 7.88 12.23
CA LEU A 354 -8.18 8.98 12.25
C LEU A 354 -7.32 8.89 10.98
N GLU A 355 -7.50 9.83 10.07
CA GLU A 355 -6.83 9.80 8.76
C GLU A 355 -5.59 10.67 8.74
N VAL A 356 -4.51 10.13 8.21
CA VAL A 356 -3.35 10.87 7.71
C VAL A 356 -3.38 10.72 6.20
N GLU A 357 -3.87 11.73 5.51
CA GLU A 357 -3.92 11.76 4.06
C GLU A 357 -2.71 12.47 3.46
N MET A 358 -2.42 12.22 2.22
CA MET A 358 -1.36 12.89 1.51
C MET A 358 -1.71 14.36 1.25
N ASP A 359 -0.74 15.26 1.37
CA ASP A 359 -0.91 16.71 1.24
C ASP A 359 -0.38 17.27 -0.08
N ARG A 360 0.10 16.41 -0.97
CA ARG A 360 0.69 16.79 -2.25
C ARG A 360 0.30 15.86 -3.36
N GLN A 361 0.29 16.39 -4.58
CA GLN A 361 0.16 15.61 -5.80
C GLN A 361 1.51 15.03 -6.18
N ARG A 362 1.48 13.77 -6.61
CA ARG A 362 2.60 13.12 -7.28
C ARG A 362 2.10 12.46 -8.56
N GLY A 363 2.92 12.47 -9.60
CA GLY A 363 2.63 11.73 -10.82
C GLY A 363 2.95 10.24 -10.66
N TRP A 364 2.31 9.40 -11.46
CA TRP A 364 2.52 7.94 -11.46
C TRP A 364 4.01 7.57 -11.62
N TRP A 365 4.72 8.31 -12.41
CA TRP A 365 6.16 8.14 -12.61
C TRP A 365 7.01 8.49 -11.38
N GLU A 366 6.49 9.35 -10.52
CA GLU A 366 7.13 9.67 -9.25
C GLU A 366 6.91 8.57 -8.22
N TYR A 367 5.91 7.69 -8.43
CA TYR A 367 5.65 6.55 -7.55
C TYR A 367 6.74 5.47 -7.59
N VAL A 368 7.63 5.49 -8.58
CA VAL A 368 8.76 4.54 -8.67
C VAL A 368 9.77 4.76 -7.55
N LEU A 369 9.90 6.00 -7.06
CA LEU A 369 10.86 6.37 -6.02
C LEU A 369 10.12 6.84 -4.77
N GLU A 370 10.53 6.31 -3.63
CA GLU A 370 10.11 6.84 -2.34
C GLU A 370 10.56 8.29 -2.19
N ASP A 371 9.73 9.13 -1.56
CA ASP A 371 9.98 10.54 -1.38
C ASP A 371 10.14 10.88 0.10
N GLU A 372 11.29 11.46 0.44
CA GLU A 372 11.58 11.91 1.80
C GLU A 372 10.60 12.97 2.30
N ALA A 373 10.16 13.87 1.43
CA ALA A 373 9.20 14.90 1.80
C ALA A 373 7.82 14.32 2.11
N VAL A 374 7.42 13.22 1.43
CA VAL A 374 6.19 12.46 1.73
C VAL A 374 6.29 11.81 3.11
N PHE A 375 7.44 11.19 3.41
CA PHE A 375 7.69 10.60 4.72
C PHE A 375 7.65 11.65 5.83
N ASN A 376 8.38 12.76 5.67
CA ASN A 376 8.44 13.83 6.68
C ASN A 376 7.07 14.44 6.95
N SER A 377 6.27 14.70 5.90
CA SER A 377 4.90 15.21 6.05
C SER A 377 4.04 14.26 6.87
N ALA A 378 3.99 12.98 6.48
CA ALA A 378 3.19 11.98 7.18
C ALA A 378 3.64 11.78 8.63
N PHE A 379 4.95 11.79 8.87
CA PHE A 379 5.53 11.68 10.20
C PHE A 379 5.10 12.84 11.10
N HIS A 380 5.31 14.08 10.65
CA HIS A 380 5.00 15.26 11.47
C HIS A 380 3.49 15.39 11.74
N ARG A 381 2.66 15.16 10.73
CA ARG A 381 1.20 15.18 10.88
C ARG A 381 0.72 14.10 11.84
N THR A 382 1.24 12.89 11.74
CA THR A 382 0.89 11.82 12.70
C THR A 382 1.29 12.20 14.11
N ARG A 383 2.49 12.73 14.28
CA ARG A 383 2.98 13.13 15.59
C ARG A 383 2.15 14.25 16.24
N THR A 384 1.74 15.24 15.45
CA THR A 384 1.04 16.44 15.95
C THR A 384 -0.47 16.29 16.00
N GLU A 385 -1.08 15.55 15.08
CA GLU A 385 -2.54 15.47 14.95
C GLU A 385 -3.11 14.16 15.48
N ILE A 386 -2.38 13.03 15.38
CA ILE A 386 -2.87 11.70 15.72
C ILE A 386 -2.41 11.25 17.09
N CYS A 387 -1.10 11.32 17.38
CA CYS A 387 -0.56 10.83 18.66
C CYS A 387 -1.26 11.43 19.89
N PRO A 388 -1.56 12.74 19.96
CA PRO A 388 -2.28 13.32 21.10
C PRO A 388 -3.70 12.76 21.27
N ARG A 389 -4.37 12.40 20.16
CA ARG A 389 -5.73 11.84 20.20
C ARG A 389 -5.77 10.39 20.69
N LEU A 390 -4.66 9.66 20.55
CA LEU A 390 -4.51 8.31 21.08
C LEU A 390 -4.17 8.28 22.59
N GLU A 391 -3.91 9.45 23.20
CA GLU A 391 -3.58 9.59 24.62
C GLU A 391 -4.81 9.83 25.50
N LEU A 392 -5.86 10.39 24.92
CA LEU A 392 -7.08 10.68 25.65
C LEU A 392 -7.89 9.39 25.82
N PRO A 393 -8.25 8.99 27.06
CA PRO A 393 -9.31 7.98 27.22
C PRO A 393 -10.54 8.55 26.50
N MET A 394 -11.09 7.76 25.57
CA MET A 394 -12.34 8.13 24.93
C MET A 394 -13.34 8.45 26.05
N ALA A 395 -13.90 9.65 26.05
CA ALA A 395 -14.97 10.00 26.96
C ALA A 395 -16.11 8.99 26.75
N ALA A 396 -16.41 8.24 27.82
CA ALA A 396 -17.44 7.20 27.82
C ALA A 396 -18.84 7.80 27.58
#